data_27353981a7ccf674e424121ba0834e91
#
_entry.id   27353981a7ccf674e424121ba0834e91
#
_cell.length_a   1.000
_cell.length_b   1.000
_cell.length_c   1.000
_cell.angle_alpha   90.00
_cell.angle_beta   90.00
_cell.angle_gamma   90.00
#
_symmetry.space_group_name_H-M   'P 1'
#
loop_
_entity.id
_entity.type
_entity.pdbx_description
1 polymer ?
#
loop_
_entity_poly.entity_id
_entity_poly.type
_entity_poly.pdbx_seq_one_letter_code
_entity_poly.pdbx_strand_id
1 'polypeptide(L)'
;MANRLSSRYDQQRWLSETKSTTPSPPTSPSLSSTVPSTPGFTTPSSDSSSPRARKRESAKGKFNLYGDDWEDTVDFAIQSFDQLPHRLFGANQHMIINYELKEALRLMLRQFNAPIVYCFAYGSGVFPQEDASKPITEAEFRAVHPKPPDALVKSQKGSPKMIDFIFGVSHVQHWHSVNMKQHRDHYSGIASLGSGFVSRVQNWGAGVYFHPYIEMNGMLIKYGVTSIDNLVTDLSTWDSLYLAGRLQKPVKILRDHPQVRVANQRNLIAALRTALLLLPPNFTEEELYTAISGMSYLGDPRMSLPTENKSKVDNIVKNNMVHFRRLYAPLIKTLPNVTFTENVRLDDEDWVLNPLANTKLEQDMDPVKRGNMVRRLPSKFRSRLYFRYQKNLSIPKEEFSRMMKEASDEEGASVQRHIGGEFERRIATDDPKQLRQVVRRVIRQTVNWPSTVTSLKGLATGGWGRTLRYLREKFEKWSKGRAQEKAKKSAASESEKEKSG
;
A
#
# COMPACT_ATOMS: atom_id res chain seq x y z
N MET A 1 -9.73 15.56 30.26
CA MET A 1 -11.07 14.94 30.18
C MET A 1 -11.83 15.30 28.91
N ALA A 2 -11.67 16.46 28.31
CA ALA A 2 -12.38 16.88 27.07
C ALA A 2 -12.02 16.09 25.78
N ASN A 3 -10.82 15.53 25.70
CA ASN A 3 -10.39 14.76 24.51
C ASN A 3 -10.88 13.30 24.46
N ARG A 4 -11.43 12.75 25.55
CA ARG A 4 -11.97 11.38 25.57
C ARG A 4 -13.38 11.26 25.00
N LEU A 5 -14.13 12.37 24.94
CA LEU A 5 -15.51 12.38 24.42
C LEU A 5 -15.59 12.53 22.89
N SER A 6 -14.60 13.17 22.26
CA SER A 6 -14.61 13.36 20.80
C SER A 6 -14.41 12.06 20.02
N SER A 7 -13.58 11.12 20.54
CA SER A 7 -13.30 9.85 19.87
C SER A 7 -14.51 8.90 19.81
N ARG A 8 -15.36 8.88 20.84
CA ARG A 8 -16.59 8.08 20.85
C ARG A 8 -17.71 8.69 19.99
N TYR A 9 -17.74 10.02 19.89
CA TYR A 9 -18.74 10.71 19.06
C TYR A 9 -18.50 10.49 17.57
N ASP A 10 -17.24 10.47 17.14
CA ASP A 10 -16.91 10.24 15.72
C ASP A 10 -17.20 8.80 15.25
N GLN A 11 -17.06 7.80 16.14
CA GLN A 11 -17.41 6.42 15.80
C GLN A 11 -18.94 6.21 15.68
N GLN A 12 -19.71 6.85 16.54
CA GLN A 12 -21.19 6.76 16.49
C GLN A 12 -21.76 7.56 15.31
N ARG A 13 -21.19 8.70 14.97
CA ARG A 13 -21.62 9.52 13.83
C ARG A 13 -21.38 8.83 12.49
N TRP A 14 -20.28 8.06 12.36
CA TRP A 14 -20.03 7.26 11.15
C TRP A 14 -21.05 6.13 10.94
N LEU A 15 -21.59 5.59 12.02
CA LEU A 15 -22.65 4.58 12.00
C LEU A 15 -24.05 5.16 11.74
N SER A 16 -24.28 6.44 12.04
CA SER A 16 -25.59 7.10 11.82
C SER A 16 -25.73 7.73 10.43
N GLU A 17 -24.63 8.20 9.81
CA GLU A 17 -24.66 8.78 8.47
C GLU A 17 -24.89 7.74 7.35
N THR A 18 -24.78 6.44 7.64
CA THR A 18 -25.12 5.37 6.70
C THR A 18 -26.60 4.96 6.70
N LYS A 19 -27.44 5.58 7.56
CA LYS A 19 -28.87 5.19 7.70
C LYS A 19 -29.89 6.14 7.08
N SER A 20 -29.52 7.26 6.50
CA SER A 20 -30.47 8.19 5.89
C SER A 20 -30.09 8.51 4.45
N THR A 21 -30.73 7.89 3.52
CA THR A 21 -31.31 8.38 2.26
C THR A 21 -31.55 7.24 1.29
N THR A 22 -32.74 6.68 1.35
CA THR A 22 -33.35 6.01 0.21
C THR A 22 -34.55 6.84 -0.24
N PRO A 23 -34.61 7.36 -1.46
CA PRO A 23 -35.84 7.88 -2.04
C PRO A 23 -36.66 6.72 -2.59
N SER A 24 -37.94 6.73 -2.31
CA SER A 24 -38.96 5.79 -2.81
C SER A 24 -39.10 5.88 -4.33
N PRO A 25 -39.34 4.78 -5.05
CA PRO A 25 -39.57 4.82 -6.47
C PRO A 25 -41.05 5.22 -6.79
N PRO A 26 -41.28 5.90 -7.94
CA PRO A 26 -42.62 6.28 -8.37
C PRO A 26 -43.41 5.05 -8.91
N THR A 27 -44.65 5.02 -8.55
CA THR A 27 -45.68 4.13 -9.07
C THR A 27 -45.91 4.30 -10.57
N SER A 28 -45.95 3.22 -11.33
CA SER A 28 -46.41 3.17 -12.71
C SER A 28 -47.59 2.19 -12.87
N PRO A 29 -48.53 2.45 -13.80
CA PRO A 29 -49.83 1.82 -13.81
C PRO A 29 -49.85 0.47 -14.53
N SER A 30 -50.83 -0.33 -14.10
CA SER A 30 -51.20 -1.64 -14.61
C SER A 30 -51.69 -1.61 -16.07
N LEU A 31 -51.26 -2.55 -16.89
CA LEU A 31 -51.95 -2.98 -18.08
C LEU A 31 -51.98 -4.51 -18.16
N SER A 32 -53.18 -5.03 -18.19
CA SER A 32 -53.56 -6.41 -18.39
C SER A 32 -53.39 -6.86 -19.84
N SER A 33 -52.96 -8.10 -20.11
CA SER A 33 -53.54 -8.97 -21.10
C SER A 33 -52.90 -10.37 -21.19
N THR A 34 -53.73 -11.36 -20.89
CA THR A 34 -53.98 -12.64 -21.58
C THR A 34 -52.83 -13.59 -21.97
N VAL A 35 -52.97 -14.75 -21.38
CA VAL A 35 -52.35 -16.06 -21.66
C VAL A 35 -52.86 -16.63 -23.00
N PRO A 36 -52.10 -17.50 -23.70
CA PRO A 36 -52.59 -18.87 -23.90
C PRO A 36 -51.57 -20.00 -23.56
N SER A 37 -52.21 -21.11 -23.24
CA SER A 37 -51.74 -22.35 -22.69
C SER A 37 -51.10 -23.35 -23.69
N THR A 38 -50.06 -24.05 -23.16
CA THR A 38 -49.69 -25.50 -23.24
C THR A 38 -49.54 -26.21 -24.61
N PRO A 39 -48.65 -27.25 -24.73
CA PRO A 39 -48.73 -28.49 -23.95
C PRO A 39 -47.39 -29.12 -23.48
N GLY A 40 -47.53 -30.01 -22.53
CA GLY A 40 -46.53 -30.67 -21.75
C GLY A 40 -45.71 -31.77 -22.43
N PHE A 41 -44.66 -32.13 -21.72
CA PHE A 41 -44.01 -33.44 -21.81
C PHE A 41 -43.55 -33.95 -20.43
N THR A 42 -43.72 -35.22 -20.25
CA THR A 42 -43.65 -36.08 -19.09
C THR A 42 -42.28 -36.17 -18.43
N THR A 43 -42.29 -36.35 -17.10
CA THR A 43 -41.20 -36.78 -16.21
C THR A 43 -40.82 -38.24 -16.42
N PRO A 44 -39.58 -38.63 -16.01
CA PRO A 44 -39.54 -39.67 -14.99
C PRO A 44 -38.70 -39.29 -13.75
N SER A 45 -39.21 -39.79 -12.66
CA SER A 45 -38.67 -39.81 -11.31
C SER A 45 -37.39 -40.64 -11.19
N SER A 46 -36.43 -40.20 -10.39
CA SER A 46 -35.73 -41.06 -9.42
C SER A 46 -34.81 -40.28 -8.52
N ASP A 47 -35.04 -40.48 -7.27
CA ASP A 47 -34.15 -40.65 -6.12
C ASP A 47 -33.35 -39.49 -5.52
N SER A 48 -33.85 -39.24 -4.35
CA SER A 48 -33.30 -38.63 -3.15
C SER A 48 -31.82 -38.95 -2.82
N SER A 49 -31.01 -37.95 -2.63
CA SER A 49 -30.06 -37.89 -1.53
C SER A 49 -29.70 -36.45 -1.20
N SER A 50 -30.26 -35.94 -0.13
CA SER A 50 -29.92 -34.68 0.50
C SER A 50 -28.48 -34.71 1.04
N PRO A 51 -27.63 -33.69 0.80
CA PRO A 51 -26.38 -33.53 1.55
C PRO A 51 -26.69 -33.04 2.97
N ARG A 52 -26.33 -33.85 3.95
CA ARG A 52 -26.34 -33.53 5.38
C ARG A 52 -25.76 -32.13 5.62
N ALA A 53 -26.56 -31.28 6.21
CA ALA A 53 -26.12 -30.05 6.86
C ALA A 53 -25.06 -30.41 7.94
N ARG A 54 -23.78 -30.10 7.69
CA ARG A 54 -22.75 -30.10 8.73
C ARG A 54 -23.10 -29.02 9.71
N LYS A 55 -23.51 -29.41 10.91
CA LYS A 55 -23.59 -28.57 12.11
C LYS A 55 -22.25 -27.87 12.29
N ARG A 56 -22.20 -26.55 12.09
CA ARG A 56 -21.09 -25.72 12.55
C ARG A 56 -21.12 -25.70 14.07
N GLU A 57 -20.19 -26.44 14.67
CA GLU A 57 -19.85 -26.22 16.08
C GLU A 57 -19.20 -24.84 16.21
N SER A 58 -19.82 -23.98 16.98
CA SER A 58 -19.30 -22.68 17.33
C SER A 58 -18.09 -22.84 18.26
N ALA A 59 -16.88 -22.86 17.71
CA ALA A 59 -15.67 -22.66 18.51
C ALA A 59 -15.67 -21.19 18.98
N LYS A 60 -15.99 -20.98 20.24
CA LYS A 60 -15.78 -19.72 20.95
C LYS A 60 -14.28 -19.38 20.91
N GLY A 61 -13.93 -18.28 20.26
CA GLY A 61 -12.70 -17.57 20.54
C GLY A 61 -11.62 -17.57 19.50
N LYS A 62 -11.83 -16.85 18.39
CA LYS A 62 -10.85 -15.99 17.72
C LYS A 62 -11.65 -15.10 16.79
N PHE A 63 -11.60 -13.81 17.03
CA PHE A 63 -12.21 -12.83 16.17
C PHE A 63 -11.39 -12.82 14.86
N ASN A 64 -11.78 -13.63 13.89
CA ASN A 64 -11.23 -13.57 12.55
C ASN A 64 -11.79 -12.33 11.87
N LEU A 65 -10.96 -11.31 11.72
CA LEU A 65 -11.32 -10.09 10.99
C LEU A 65 -11.64 -10.40 9.52
N TYR A 66 -11.12 -11.52 9.03
CA TYR A 66 -11.20 -11.98 7.65
C TYR A 66 -11.71 -13.42 7.65
N GLY A 67 -12.63 -13.75 6.75
CA GLY A 67 -13.03 -15.15 6.57
C GLY A 67 -11.82 -16.01 6.20
N ASP A 68 -11.79 -17.27 6.64
CA ASP A 68 -10.63 -18.14 6.50
C ASP A 68 -10.18 -18.35 5.04
N ASP A 69 -11.08 -18.17 4.07
CA ASP A 69 -10.87 -18.49 2.65
C ASP A 69 -10.89 -17.29 1.71
N TRP A 70 -10.86 -16.04 2.21
CA TRP A 70 -10.95 -14.85 1.35
C TRP A 70 -9.77 -14.71 0.37
N GLU A 71 -8.59 -15.23 0.72
CA GLU A 71 -7.41 -15.24 -0.16
C GLU A 71 -7.59 -16.21 -1.34
N ASP A 72 -8.52 -17.13 -1.24
CA ASP A 72 -8.72 -18.24 -2.13
C ASP A 72 -9.74 -17.95 -3.23
N THR A 73 -10.45 -16.83 -3.12
CA THR A 73 -11.40 -16.39 -4.14
C THR A 73 -10.67 -15.95 -5.40
N VAL A 74 -10.93 -16.65 -6.50
CA VAL A 74 -10.34 -16.39 -7.83
C VAL A 74 -10.90 -15.12 -8.45
N ASP A 75 -12.13 -14.75 -8.07
CA ASP A 75 -12.84 -13.62 -8.66
C ASP A 75 -12.53 -12.32 -7.91
N PHE A 76 -11.74 -11.45 -8.57
CA PHE A 76 -11.45 -10.10 -8.12
C PHE A 76 -12.48 -9.06 -8.57
N ALA A 77 -13.56 -9.46 -9.19
CA ALA A 77 -14.60 -8.57 -9.68
C ALA A 77 -15.54 -8.08 -8.56
N ILE A 78 -14.97 -7.72 -7.39
CA ILE A 78 -15.71 -7.09 -6.31
C ILE A 78 -16.10 -5.68 -6.73
N GLN A 79 -17.38 -5.48 -6.99
CA GLN A 79 -17.94 -4.21 -7.45
C GLN A 79 -18.58 -3.39 -6.33
N SER A 80 -18.95 -4.01 -5.22
CA SER A 80 -19.65 -3.35 -4.11
C SER A 80 -19.12 -3.80 -2.74
N PHE A 81 -19.41 -3.01 -1.69
CA PHE A 81 -18.94 -3.29 -0.32
C PHE A 81 -19.56 -4.54 0.32
N ASP A 82 -20.74 -4.92 -0.10
CA ASP A 82 -21.46 -6.13 0.35
C ASP A 82 -20.80 -7.42 -0.13
N GLN A 83 -19.99 -7.35 -1.20
CA GLN A 83 -19.21 -8.47 -1.73
C GLN A 83 -17.89 -8.69 -0.98
N LEU A 84 -17.51 -7.81 -0.04
CA LEU A 84 -16.33 -8.01 0.78
C LEU A 84 -16.56 -9.15 1.78
N PRO A 85 -15.49 -9.91 2.15
CA PRO A 85 -15.59 -11.06 3.05
C PRO A 85 -16.21 -10.74 4.41
N HIS A 86 -16.02 -9.52 4.89
CA HIS A 86 -16.57 -9.03 6.15
C HIS A 86 -16.72 -7.51 6.11
N ARG A 87 -17.73 -6.97 6.83
CA ARG A 87 -17.97 -5.50 6.89
C ARG A 87 -16.79 -4.68 7.39
N LEU A 88 -15.91 -5.27 8.20
CA LEU A 88 -14.70 -4.63 8.71
C LEU A 88 -13.46 -4.96 7.86
N PHE A 89 -13.64 -5.67 6.73
CA PHE A 89 -12.54 -6.02 5.86
C PHE A 89 -11.82 -4.76 5.36
N GLY A 90 -10.50 -4.77 5.51
CA GLY A 90 -9.67 -3.62 5.13
C GLY A 90 -9.79 -2.39 6.03
N ALA A 91 -10.49 -2.48 7.17
CA ALA A 91 -10.60 -1.37 8.13
C ALA A 91 -9.23 -0.87 8.62
N ASN A 92 -8.25 -1.78 8.73
CA ASN A 92 -6.87 -1.47 9.09
C ASN A 92 -6.17 -0.55 8.08
N GLN A 93 -6.67 -0.40 6.85
CA GLN A 93 -6.11 0.49 5.83
C GLN A 93 -6.56 1.95 6.01
N HIS A 94 -7.58 2.23 6.81
CA HIS A 94 -8.13 3.56 7.01
C HIS A 94 -7.43 4.30 8.16
N MET A 95 -6.27 4.89 7.86
CA MET A 95 -5.52 5.68 8.83
C MET A 95 -6.29 6.93 9.26
N ILE A 96 -6.29 7.19 10.57
CA ILE A 96 -6.90 8.39 11.15
C ILE A 96 -5.87 9.52 11.09
N ILE A 97 -6.28 10.67 10.57
CA ILE A 97 -5.54 11.93 10.60
C ILE A 97 -6.46 13.01 11.16
N ASN A 98 -5.92 14.19 11.43
CA ASN A 98 -6.72 15.34 11.84
C ASN A 98 -7.89 15.58 10.86
N TYR A 99 -9.10 15.78 11.41
CA TYR A 99 -10.31 15.94 10.61
C TYR A 99 -10.25 17.15 9.67
N GLU A 100 -9.78 18.30 10.19
CA GLU A 100 -9.66 19.54 9.41
C GLU A 100 -8.73 19.34 8.21
N LEU A 101 -7.57 18.68 8.42
CA LEU A 101 -6.64 18.33 7.35
C LEU A 101 -7.30 17.41 6.32
N LYS A 102 -8.02 16.38 6.77
CA LYS A 102 -8.74 15.45 5.88
C LYS A 102 -9.72 16.21 4.98
N GLU A 103 -10.50 17.14 5.54
CA GLU A 103 -11.47 17.91 4.76
C GLU A 103 -10.76 18.90 3.80
N ALA A 104 -9.68 19.55 4.22
CA ALA A 104 -8.88 20.40 3.33
C ALA A 104 -8.34 19.61 2.10
N LEU A 105 -7.88 18.37 2.33
CA LEU A 105 -7.43 17.49 1.25
C LEU A 105 -8.59 17.02 0.35
N ARG A 106 -9.79 16.80 0.90
CA ARG A 106 -10.99 16.46 0.12
C ARG A 106 -11.49 17.62 -0.72
N LEU A 107 -11.48 18.84 -0.16
CA LEU A 107 -11.85 20.07 -0.89
C LEU A 107 -10.92 20.29 -2.09
N MET A 108 -9.62 20.01 -1.94
CA MET A 108 -8.67 20.05 -3.04
C MET A 108 -9.06 19.05 -4.16
N LEU A 109 -9.46 17.83 -3.80
CA LEU A 109 -9.87 16.82 -4.80
C LEU A 109 -11.13 17.23 -5.58
N ARG A 110 -12.03 18.01 -4.98
CA ARG A 110 -13.25 18.50 -5.65
C ARG A 110 -12.98 19.54 -6.74
N GLN A 111 -11.78 20.10 -6.78
CA GLN A 111 -11.39 21.05 -7.83
C GLN A 111 -11.08 20.39 -9.17
N PHE A 112 -10.94 19.06 -9.20
CA PHE A 112 -10.71 18.31 -10.44
C PHE A 112 -12.04 17.92 -11.10
N ASN A 113 -12.31 18.41 -12.32
CA ASN A 113 -13.45 17.98 -13.13
C ASN A 113 -13.24 16.56 -13.69
N ALA A 114 -11.99 16.15 -13.89
CA ALA A 114 -11.65 14.81 -14.33
C ALA A 114 -11.96 13.78 -13.21
N PRO A 115 -12.66 12.66 -13.50
CA PRO A 115 -13.13 11.75 -12.49
C PRO A 115 -11.99 10.98 -11.82
N ILE A 116 -11.90 11.11 -10.49
CA ILE A 116 -10.95 10.37 -9.65
C ILE A 116 -11.77 9.33 -8.89
N VAL A 117 -11.54 8.04 -9.13
CA VAL A 117 -12.33 6.95 -8.49
C VAL A 117 -11.65 6.38 -7.24
N TYR A 118 -10.32 6.52 -7.14
CA TYR A 118 -9.55 6.18 -5.95
C TYR A 118 -8.51 7.27 -5.68
N CYS A 119 -8.26 7.58 -4.42
CA CYS A 119 -7.23 8.55 -4.06
C CYS A 119 -6.66 8.30 -2.68
N PHE A 120 -5.34 8.37 -2.57
CA PHE A 120 -4.67 8.45 -1.28
C PHE A 120 -3.59 9.53 -1.24
N ALA A 121 -3.43 10.13 -0.07
CA ALA A 121 -2.34 11.03 0.28
C ALA A 121 -1.30 10.29 1.12
N TYR A 122 -0.01 10.56 0.88
CA TYR A 122 1.09 9.83 1.52
C TYR A 122 2.33 10.69 1.72
N GLY A 123 3.33 10.13 2.37
CA GLY A 123 4.63 10.75 2.57
C GLY A 123 4.67 11.79 3.69
N SER A 124 5.77 12.53 3.77
CA SER A 124 6.05 13.45 4.88
C SER A 124 5.12 14.65 4.99
N GLY A 125 4.36 14.93 3.93
CA GLY A 125 3.33 15.99 3.95
C GLY A 125 2.07 15.61 4.74
N VAL A 126 1.85 14.31 5.01
CA VAL A 126 0.68 13.80 5.75
C VAL A 126 1.09 13.03 7.00
N PHE A 127 2.17 12.27 6.93
CA PHE A 127 2.73 11.46 8.01
C PHE A 127 4.14 11.96 8.32
N PRO A 128 4.38 12.61 9.48
CA PRO A 128 5.69 13.16 9.84
C PRO A 128 6.80 12.11 9.76
N GLN A 129 7.97 12.50 9.26
CA GLN A 129 9.15 11.64 9.12
C GLN A 129 10.39 12.24 9.81
N GLU A 130 10.23 13.37 10.44
CA GLU A 130 11.28 14.10 11.16
C GLU A 130 10.65 14.73 12.38
N ASP A 131 11.39 14.80 13.48
CA ASP A 131 10.95 15.51 14.67
C ASP A 131 10.91 17.00 14.40
N ALA A 132 9.88 17.67 14.91
CA ALA A 132 9.71 19.13 14.81
C ALA A 132 10.72 19.82 15.73
N SER A 133 11.99 19.91 15.31
CA SER A 133 13.08 20.40 16.16
C SER A 133 13.21 21.92 16.21
N LYS A 134 12.52 22.67 15.35
CA LYS A 134 12.57 24.15 15.32
C LYS A 134 11.21 24.74 15.01
N PRO A 135 10.80 25.81 15.70
CA PRO A 135 9.65 26.59 15.28
C PRO A 135 9.96 27.23 13.91
N ILE A 136 9.04 27.08 12.98
CA ILE A 136 9.14 27.65 11.63
C ILE A 136 8.35 28.96 11.61
N THR A 137 8.93 29.95 10.94
CA THR A 137 8.26 31.22 10.71
C THR A 137 7.13 31.06 9.68
N GLU A 138 6.14 31.92 9.78
CA GLU A 138 5.03 31.93 8.80
C GLU A 138 5.53 32.19 7.37
N ALA A 139 6.57 33.02 7.22
CA ALA A 139 7.22 33.31 5.95
C ALA A 139 7.85 32.04 5.31
N GLU A 140 8.53 31.21 6.11
CA GLU A 140 9.10 29.94 5.64
C GLU A 140 7.99 28.95 5.25
N PHE A 141 6.87 28.94 5.99
CA PHE A 141 5.73 28.10 5.67
C PHE A 141 5.08 28.52 4.35
N ARG A 142 4.87 29.84 4.16
CA ARG A 142 4.31 30.40 2.93
C ARG A 142 5.23 30.28 1.73
N ALA A 143 6.54 30.17 1.93
CA ALA A 143 7.49 29.87 0.86
C ALA A 143 7.25 28.49 0.22
N VAL A 144 6.72 27.53 0.98
CA VAL A 144 6.33 26.20 0.47
C VAL A 144 4.86 26.18 0.05
N HIS A 145 3.96 26.67 0.91
CA HIS A 145 2.52 26.72 0.68
C HIS A 145 2.06 28.18 0.62
N PRO A 146 1.76 28.74 -0.55
CA PRO A 146 1.54 30.21 -0.71
C PRO A 146 0.36 30.76 0.10
N LYS A 147 -0.73 30.01 0.21
CA LYS A 147 -1.94 30.36 1.00
C LYS A 147 -2.47 29.15 1.74
N PRO A 148 -1.72 28.62 2.72
CA PRO A 148 -2.06 27.35 3.35
C PRO A 148 -3.34 27.46 4.16
N PRO A 149 -4.23 26.45 4.13
CA PRO A 149 -5.31 26.33 5.10
C PRO A 149 -4.75 26.16 6.52
N ASP A 150 -5.43 26.72 7.52
CA ASP A 150 -5.01 26.61 8.94
C ASP A 150 -4.81 25.16 9.39
N ALA A 151 -5.64 24.27 8.89
CA ALA A 151 -5.52 22.82 9.13
C ALA A 151 -4.16 22.26 8.71
N LEU A 152 -3.60 22.73 7.60
CA LEU A 152 -2.28 22.29 7.13
C LEU A 152 -1.18 22.89 7.99
N VAL A 153 -1.28 24.17 8.35
CA VAL A 153 -0.32 24.84 9.24
C VAL A 153 -0.25 24.12 10.58
N LYS A 154 -1.42 23.80 11.18
CA LYS A 154 -1.49 23.04 12.43
C LYS A 154 -0.91 21.61 12.32
N SER A 155 -1.11 20.96 11.17
CA SER A 155 -0.67 19.57 10.95
C SER A 155 0.83 19.44 10.68
N GLN A 156 1.42 20.40 9.95
CA GLN A 156 2.83 20.39 9.56
C GLN A 156 3.70 21.30 10.44
N LYS A 157 3.37 21.42 11.73
CA LYS A 157 4.16 22.18 12.70
C LYS A 157 5.62 21.76 12.63
N GLY A 158 6.50 22.69 12.30
CA GLY A 158 7.96 22.49 12.33
C GLY A 158 8.62 22.15 11.00
N SER A 159 7.94 21.73 9.93
CA SER A 159 8.55 21.52 8.62
C SER A 159 7.51 21.46 7.50
N PRO A 160 7.28 22.54 6.74
CA PRO A 160 6.35 22.52 5.62
C PRO A 160 6.85 21.55 4.55
N LYS A 161 6.00 20.62 4.15
CA LYS A 161 6.30 19.61 3.14
C LYS A 161 5.20 19.58 2.08
N MET A 162 5.59 19.51 0.82
CA MET A 162 4.67 19.24 -0.28
C MET A 162 3.87 17.96 -0.03
N ILE A 163 2.58 17.98 -0.34
CA ILE A 163 1.70 16.83 -0.13
C ILE A 163 1.68 15.96 -1.39
N ASP A 164 2.01 14.69 -1.23
CA ASP A 164 2.02 13.72 -2.31
C ASP A 164 0.68 12.97 -2.40
N PHE A 165 0.12 12.84 -3.62
CA PHE A 165 -1.10 12.07 -3.90
C PHE A 165 -0.88 11.04 -5.00
N ILE A 166 -1.68 9.96 -4.95
CA ILE A 166 -1.92 9.08 -6.08
C ILE A 166 -3.42 9.07 -6.39
N PHE A 167 -3.75 9.32 -7.66
CA PHE A 167 -5.11 9.27 -8.20
C PHE A 167 -5.27 8.01 -9.04
N GLY A 168 -6.20 7.16 -8.64
CA GLY A 168 -6.68 6.03 -9.42
C GLY A 168 -7.84 6.45 -10.30
N VAL A 169 -7.76 6.19 -11.60
CA VAL A 169 -8.74 6.59 -12.59
C VAL A 169 -9.16 5.40 -13.46
N SER A 170 -10.40 5.39 -13.94
CA SER A 170 -10.88 4.30 -14.80
C SER A 170 -10.25 4.37 -16.19
N HIS A 171 -10.25 5.55 -16.83
CA HIS A 171 -9.79 5.74 -18.19
C HIS A 171 -8.74 6.85 -18.27
N VAL A 172 -7.48 6.47 -18.36
CA VAL A 172 -6.32 7.37 -18.30
C VAL A 172 -6.35 8.45 -19.39
N GLN A 173 -6.57 8.07 -20.65
CA GLN A 173 -6.58 9.02 -21.77
C GLN A 173 -7.71 10.03 -21.67
N HIS A 174 -8.90 9.60 -21.29
CA HIS A 174 -10.04 10.47 -21.06
C HIS A 174 -9.77 11.42 -19.89
N TRP A 175 -9.24 10.89 -18.78
CA TRP A 175 -8.89 11.68 -17.61
C TRP A 175 -7.89 12.80 -17.99
N HIS A 176 -6.82 12.47 -18.69
CA HIS A 176 -5.85 13.48 -19.15
C HIS A 176 -6.47 14.48 -20.11
N SER A 177 -7.38 14.06 -21.00
CA SER A 177 -8.07 14.97 -21.91
C SER A 177 -8.88 16.03 -21.17
N VAL A 178 -9.65 15.62 -20.15
CA VAL A 178 -10.44 16.54 -19.31
C VAL A 178 -9.52 17.45 -18.48
N ASN A 179 -8.52 16.85 -17.83
CA ASN A 179 -7.61 17.58 -16.94
C ASN A 179 -6.73 18.59 -17.70
N MET A 180 -6.30 18.27 -18.94
CA MET A 180 -5.55 19.22 -19.79
C MET A 180 -6.39 20.42 -20.23
N LYS A 181 -7.70 20.26 -20.41
CA LYS A 181 -8.60 21.37 -20.72
C LYS A 181 -8.76 22.29 -19.52
N GLN A 182 -8.83 21.72 -18.31
CA GLN A 182 -9.03 22.47 -17.06
C GLN A 182 -7.74 23.07 -16.53
N HIS A 183 -6.65 22.30 -16.54
CA HIS A 183 -5.36 22.60 -15.90
C HIS A 183 -4.19 22.36 -16.88
N ARG A 184 -4.12 23.17 -17.95
CA ARG A 184 -3.03 23.06 -18.94
C ARG A 184 -1.66 23.32 -18.33
N ASP A 185 -1.61 24.17 -17.34
CA ASP A 185 -0.42 24.55 -16.57
C ASP A 185 0.16 23.40 -15.72
N HIS A 186 -0.62 22.36 -15.40
CA HIS A 186 -0.13 21.19 -14.71
C HIS A 186 0.81 20.33 -15.61
N TYR A 187 0.76 20.50 -16.91
CA TYR A 187 1.48 19.70 -17.89
C TYR A 187 2.69 20.43 -18.46
N SER A 188 3.72 19.67 -18.80
CA SER A 188 4.85 20.17 -19.59
C SER A 188 4.50 20.26 -21.09
N GLY A 189 5.45 20.72 -21.90
CA GLY A 189 5.33 20.78 -23.37
C GLY A 189 4.94 19.46 -24.04
N ILE A 190 5.25 18.32 -23.43
CA ILE A 190 4.86 16.96 -23.91
C ILE A 190 3.35 16.85 -24.14
N ALA A 191 2.54 17.52 -23.33
CA ALA A 191 1.08 17.48 -23.48
C ALA A 191 0.56 18.15 -24.76
N SER A 192 1.37 18.93 -25.47
CA SER A 192 1.01 19.48 -26.76
C SER A 192 0.83 18.40 -27.84
N LEU A 193 1.36 17.19 -27.59
CA LEU A 193 1.17 16.01 -28.42
C LEU A 193 -0.16 15.28 -28.14
N GLY A 194 -0.99 15.82 -27.25
CA GLY A 194 -2.32 15.32 -26.91
C GLY A 194 -2.37 14.25 -25.82
N SER A 195 -3.60 13.97 -25.34
CA SER A 195 -3.85 13.03 -24.25
C SER A 195 -3.45 11.58 -24.57
N GLY A 196 -3.54 11.18 -25.82
CA GLY A 196 -3.09 9.85 -26.27
C GLY A 196 -1.60 9.64 -26.08
N PHE A 197 -0.78 10.65 -26.39
CA PHE A 197 0.66 10.59 -26.16
C PHE A 197 1.00 10.58 -24.66
N VAL A 198 0.35 11.45 -23.89
CA VAL A 198 0.51 11.48 -22.41
C VAL A 198 0.20 10.12 -21.79
N SER A 199 -0.87 9.46 -22.24
CA SER A 199 -1.25 8.12 -21.76
C SER A 199 -0.21 7.06 -22.14
N ARG A 200 0.36 7.11 -23.34
CA ARG A 200 1.45 6.20 -23.72
C ARG A 200 2.68 6.39 -22.84
N VAL A 201 3.07 7.64 -22.59
CA VAL A 201 4.18 7.98 -21.69
C VAL A 201 3.87 7.52 -20.25
N GLN A 202 2.62 7.63 -19.80
CA GLN A 202 2.21 7.14 -18.48
C GLN A 202 2.49 5.64 -18.30
N ASN A 203 2.22 4.83 -19.32
CA ASN A 203 2.36 3.37 -19.23
C ASN A 203 3.82 2.90 -19.17
N TRP A 204 4.79 3.77 -19.40
CA TRP A 204 6.20 3.42 -19.25
C TRP A 204 6.55 3.26 -17.75
N GLY A 205 7.36 2.26 -17.43
CA GLY A 205 7.82 1.99 -16.07
C GLY A 205 6.69 1.50 -15.15
N ALA A 206 6.40 2.25 -14.10
CA ALA A 206 5.39 1.86 -13.11
C ALA A 206 3.95 2.25 -13.47
N GLY A 207 3.68 2.75 -14.69
CA GLY A 207 2.32 3.12 -15.11
C GLY A 207 1.74 4.35 -14.38
N VAL A 208 2.60 5.25 -13.90
CA VAL A 208 2.17 6.47 -13.19
C VAL A 208 2.70 7.71 -13.90
N TYR A 209 1.85 8.72 -14.11
CA TYR A 209 2.23 10.04 -14.58
C TYR A 209 2.20 11.04 -13.46
N PHE A 210 3.33 11.71 -13.17
CA PHE A 210 3.44 12.66 -12.05
C PHE A 210 3.35 14.11 -12.52
N HIS A 211 2.62 14.92 -11.73
CA HIS A 211 2.53 16.37 -11.80
C HIS A 211 3.14 16.96 -10.52
N PRO A 212 4.43 17.32 -10.54
CA PRO A 212 5.09 17.92 -9.39
C PRO A 212 4.84 19.43 -9.30
N TYR A 213 4.96 19.98 -8.08
CA TYR A 213 4.92 21.41 -7.81
C TYR A 213 3.67 22.10 -8.36
N ILE A 214 2.52 21.52 -8.07
CA ILE A 214 1.22 22.11 -8.40
C ILE A 214 0.71 22.87 -7.17
N GLU A 215 0.36 24.13 -7.38
CA GLU A 215 -0.36 24.91 -6.38
C GLU A 215 -1.86 24.70 -6.58
N MET A 216 -2.54 24.23 -5.56
CA MET A 216 -3.98 24.01 -5.57
C MET A 216 -4.57 24.26 -4.19
N ASN A 217 -5.61 25.06 -4.13
CA ASN A 217 -6.24 25.49 -2.88
C ASN A 217 -5.23 26.06 -1.86
N GLY A 218 -4.25 26.83 -2.34
CA GLY A 218 -3.19 27.43 -1.54
C GLY A 218 -2.13 26.47 -1.01
N MET A 219 -2.23 25.19 -1.36
CA MET A 219 -1.30 24.13 -0.97
C MET A 219 -0.40 23.73 -2.14
N LEU A 220 0.88 23.52 -1.86
CA LEU A 220 1.79 22.89 -2.82
C LEU A 220 1.61 21.39 -2.76
N ILE A 221 1.22 20.79 -3.89
CA ILE A 221 0.96 19.38 -4.02
C ILE A 221 1.78 18.75 -5.15
N LYS A 222 1.90 17.44 -5.08
CA LYS A 222 2.35 16.60 -6.19
C LYS A 222 1.38 15.44 -6.31
N TYR A 223 0.85 15.22 -7.49
CA TYR A 223 -0.03 14.07 -7.71
C TYR A 223 0.44 13.19 -8.86
N GLY A 224 0.28 11.88 -8.67
CA GLY A 224 0.51 10.86 -9.68
C GLY A 224 -0.81 10.26 -10.14
N VAL A 225 -0.98 10.06 -11.45
CA VAL A 225 -2.17 9.45 -12.05
C VAL A 225 -1.84 8.05 -12.52
N THR A 226 -2.70 7.09 -12.19
CA THR A 226 -2.59 5.69 -12.63
C THR A 226 -3.98 5.11 -12.92
N SER A 227 -4.07 4.08 -13.76
CA SER A 227 -5.33 3.36 -13.91
C SER A 227 -5.60 2.46 -12.69
N ILE A 228 -6.88 2.19 -12.39
CA ILE A 228 -7.26 1.22 -11.36
C ILE A 228 -6.68 -0.15 -11.68
N ASP A 229 -6.72 -0.59 -12.94
CA ASP A 229 -6.17 -1.89 -13.36
C ASP A 229 -4.68 -2.02 -13.09
N ASN A 230 -3.89 -0.98 -13.43
CA ASN A 230 -2.45 -0.97 -13.12
C ASN A 230 -2.18 -1.00 -11.62
N LEU A 231 -2.98 -0.26 -10.84
CA LEU A 231 -2.87 -0.24 -9.38
C LEU A 231 -3.19 -1.62 -8.78
N VAL A 232 -4.33 -2.22 -9.15
CA VAL A 232 -4.73 -3.56 -8.69
C VAL A 232 -3.71 -4.62 -9.10
N THR A 233 -3.22 -4.55 -10.33
CA THR A 233 -2.19 -5.48 -10.84
C THR A 233 -0.90 -5.38 -10.02
N ASP A 234 -0.37 -4.17 -9.79
CA ASP A 234 0.86 -4.01 -9.00
C ASP A 234 0.68 -4.48 -7.55
N LEU A 235 -0.48 -4.19 -6.93
CA LEU A 235 -0.80 -4.64 -5.57
C LEU A 235 -0.89 -6.17 -5.46
N SER A 236 -1.51 -6.82 -6.45
CA SER A 236 -1.77 -8.26 -6.41
C SER A 236 -0.59 -9.10 -6.87
N THR A 237 0.21 -8.63 -7.82
CA THR A 237 1.27 -9.43 -8.46
C THR A 237 2.68 -8.99 -8.12
N TRP A 238 2.87 -7.77 -7.62
CA TRP A 238 4.16 -7.12 -7.40
C TRP A 238 5.01 -7.07 -8.69
N ASP A 239 4.38 -6.63 -9.76
CA ASP A 239 5.10 -6.51 -11.03
C ASP A 239 6.20 -5.45 -10.96
N SER A 240 5.93 -4.30 -10.36
CA SER A 240 6.88 -3.22 -10.17
C SER A 240 7.22 -2.92 -8.70
N LEU A 241 6.39 -3.30 -7.77
CA LEU A 241 6.43 -2.94 -6.35
C LEU A 241 6.42 -1.40 -6.12
N TYR A 242 6.07 -0.63 -7.15
CA TYR A 242 6.15 0.82 -7.11
C TYR A 242 4.96 1.46 -6.39
N LEU A 243 3.74 1.08 -6.76
CA LEU A 243 2.50 1.49 -6.09
C LEU A 243 2.27 0.64 -4.85
N ALA A 244 2.49 -0.67 -4.95
CA ALA A 244 2.39 -1.61 -3.85
C ALA A 244 3.27 -1.18 -2.66
N GLY A 245 4.52 -0.82 -2.89
CA GLY A 245 5.43 -0.37 -1.84
C GLY A 245 5.03 0.96 -1.17
N ARG A 246 4.20 1.80 -1.81
CA ARG A 246 3.63 2.98 -1.15
C ARG A 246 2.53 2.59 -0.18
N LEU A 247 1.64 1.70 -0.60
CA LEU A 247 0.50 1.22 0.18
C LEU A 247 0.90 0.22 1.28
N GLN A 248 2.14 -0.26 1.30
CA GLN A 248 2.73 -1.00 2.43
C GLN A 248 3.10 -0.10 3.61
N LYS A 249 3.05 1.21 3.45
CA LYS A 249 3.29 2.22 4.48
C LYS A 249 1.99 2.95 4.82
N PRO A 250 1.91 3.63 5.96
CA PRO A 250 0.74 4.42 6.29
C PRO A 250 0.41 5.45 5.19
N VAL A 251 -0.83 5.43 4.72
CA VAL A 251 -1.38 6.38 3.75
C VAL A 251 -2.76 6.83 4.20
N LYS A 252 -3.20 8.02 3.79
CA LYS A 252 -4.57 8.48 4.00
C LYS A 252 -5.41 8.27 2.76
N ILE A 253 -6.30 7.29 2.78
CA ILE A 253 -7.29 7.06 1.73
C ILE A 253 -8.35 8.16 1.84
N LEU A 254 -8.55 8.91 0.75
CA LEU A 254 -9.51 10.01 0.64
C LEU A 254 -10.73 9.61 -0.20
N ARG A 255 -10.54 8.82 -1.23
CA ARG A 255 -11.57 8.09 -1.98
C ARG A 255 -11.19 6.63 -2.03
N ASP A 256 -12.12 5.74 -1.72
CA ASP A 256 -11.90 4.30 -1.64
C ASP A 256 -12.55 3.56 -2.81
N HIS A 257 -11.96 2.42 -3.17
CA HIS A 257 -12.43 1.56 -4.25
C HIS A 257 -12.35 0.09 -3.81
N PRO A 258 -13.43 -0.70 -3.90
CA PRO A 258 -13.47 -2.08 -3.36
C PRO A 258 -12.37 -2.98 -3.90
N GLN A 259 -12.14 -3.02 -5.21
CA GLN A 259 -11.09 -3.85 -5.82
C GLN A 259 -9.68 -3.46 -5.30
N VAL A 260 -9.41 -2.16 -5.14
CA VAL A 260 -8.14 -1.70 -4.60
C VAL A 260 -7.99 -2.09 -3.13
N ARG A 261 -9.07 -2.04 -2.34
CA ARG A 261 -9.07 -2.46 -0.94
C ARG A 261 -8.71 -3.93 -0.79
N VAL A 262 -9.31 -4.81 -1.60
CA VAL A 262 -9.00 -6.25 -1.62
C VAL A 262 -7.57 -6.50 -2.07
N ALA A 263 -7.17 -5.90 -3.19
CA ALA A 263 -5.80 -6.04 -3.69
C ALA A 263 -4.76 -5.53 -2.68
N ASN A 264 -5.06 -4.42 -1.98
CA ASN A 264 -4.15 -3.90 -0.97
C ASN A 264 -4.10 -4.77 0.29
N GLN A 265 -5.18 -5.44 0.68
CA GLN A 265 -5.15 -6.40 1.78
C GLN A 265 -4.17 -7.55 1.47
N ARG A 266 -4.20 -8.08 0.25
CA ARG A 266 -3.22 -9.07 -0.23
C ARG A 266 -1.80 -8.50 -0.27
N ASN A 267 -1.63 -7.27 -0.72
CA ASN A 267 -0.34 -6.58 -0.72
C ASN A 267 0.26 -6.48 0.69
N LEU A 268 -0.53 -6.13 1.69
CA LEU A 268 -0.08 -6.00 3.08
C LEU A 268 0.33 -7.36 3.68
N ILE A 269 -0.47 -8.40 3.46
CA ILE A 269 -0.14 -9.76 3.91
C ILE A 269 1.11 -10.27 3.20
N ALA A 270 1.25 -10.02 1.91
CA ALA A 270 2.44 -10.40 1.14
C ALA A 270 3.69 -9.66 1.63
N ALA A 271 3.57 -8.38 2.01
CA ALA A 271 4.66 -7.62 2.60
C ALA A 271 5.10 -8.22 3.94
N LEU A 272 4.13 -8.59 4.78
CA LEU A 272 4.40 -9.27 6.04
C LEU A 272 5.11 -10.62 5.81
N ARG A 273 4.59 -11.49 4.94
CA ARG A 273 5.23 -12.78 4.58
C ARG A 273 6.64 -12.60 4.05
N THR A 274 6.86 -11.60 3.19
CA THR A 274 8.19 -11.31 2.65
C THR A 274 9.16 -10.82 3.72
N ALA A 275 8.69 -9.98 4.64
CA ALA A 275 9.49 -9.51 5.77
C ALA A 275 9.90 -10.67 6.70
N LEU A 276 8.99 -11.62 6.97
CA LEU A 276 9.29 -12.83 7.74
C LEU A 276 10.38 -13.71 7.10
N LEU A 277 10.47 -13.73 5.76
CA LEU A 277 11.59 -14.41 5.07
C LEU A 277 12.93 -13.68 5.23
N LEU A 278 12.90 -12.38 5.54
CA LEU A 278 14.09 -11.54 5.73
C LEU A 278 14.56 -11.48 7.19
N LEU A 279 13.69 -11.77 8.14
CA LEU A 279 13.93 -11.59 9.58
C LEU A 279 14.39 -12.89 10.26
N PRO A 280 15.09 -12.79 11.41
CA PRO A 280 15.43 -13.94 12.25
C PRO A 280 14.18 -14.49 12.95
N PRO A 281 14.30 -15.62 13.72
CA PRO A 281 13.16 -16.17 14.47
C PRO A 281 12.53 -15.18 15.45
N ASN A 282 13.34 -14.41 16.15
CA ASN A 282 12.89 -13.38 17.10
C ASN A 282 13.26 -12.00 16.58
N PHE A 283 12.33 -11.07 16.60
CA PHE A 283 12.49 -9.69 16.14
C PHE A 283 11.47 -8.77 16.83
N THR A 284 11.64 -7.47 16.63
CA THR A 284 10.75 -6.44 17.20
C THR A 284 9.79 -5.88 16.15
N GLU A 285 8.74 -5.17 16.60
CA GLU A 285 7.84 -4.43 15.70
C GLU A 285 8.60 -3.45 14.81
N GLU A 286 9.57 -2.72 15.37
CA GLU A 286 10.39 -1.75 14.62
C GLU A 286 11.19 -2.44 13.50
N GLU A 287 11.82 -3.58 13.79
CA GLU A 287 12.55 -4.36 12.79
C GLU A 287 11.63 -4.88 11.69
N LEU A 288 10.42 -5.33 12.05
CA LEU A 288 9.42 -5.78 11.09
C LEU A 288 8.99 -4.65 10.17
N TYR A 289 8.59 -3.50 10.72
CA TYR A 289 8.11 -2.36 9.94
C TYR A 289 9.24 -1.74 9.11
N THR A 290 10.48 -1.79 9.60
CA THR A 290 11.68 -1.38 8.85
C THR A 290 11.93 -2.33 7.67
N ALA A 291 11.81 -3.64 7.86
CA ALA A 291 11.93 -4.61 6.78
C ALA A 291 10.86 -4.38 5.69
N ILE A 292 9.60 -4.18 6.09
CA ILE A 292 8.48 -3.91 5.16
C ILE A 292 8.71 -2.59 4.42
N SER A 293 8.97 -1.50 5.15
CA SER A 293 9.14 -0.17 4.55
C SER A 293 10.33 -0.12 3.60
N GLY A 294 11.39 -0.84 3.94
CA GLY A 294 12.64 -0.91 3.19
C GLY A 294 12.52 -1.57 1.81
N MET A 295 11.54 -2.48 1.62
CA MET A 295 11.42 -3.23 0.35
C MET A 295 11.37 -2.32 -0.87
N SER A 296 10.53 -1.30 -0.85
CA SER A 296 10.36 -0.38 -1.98
C SER A 296 11.55 0.57 -2.22
N TYR A 297 12.51 0.60 -1.28
CA TYR A 297 13.73 1.41 -1.39
C TYR A 297 14.96 0.59 -1.80
N LEU A 298 14.94 -0.74 -1.62
CA LEU A 298 16.10 -1.62 -1.86
C LEU A 298 16.66 -1.57 -3.29
N GLY A 299 15.86 -1.27 -4.29
CA GLY A 299 16.26 -1.20 -5.70
C GLY A 299 16.07 0.17 -6.32
N ASP A 300 15.64 1.15 -5.53
CA ASP A 300 15.42 2.51 -6.03
C ASP A 300 16.76 3.19 -6.29
N PRO A 301 17.09 3.56 -7.55
CA PRO A 301 18.37 4.17 -7.89
C PRO A 301 18.59 5.50 -7.17
N ARG A 302 17.53 6.19 -6.76
CA ARG A 302 17.61 7.44 -6.02
C ARG A 302 18.27 7.26 -4.65
N MET A 303 18.14 6.08 -4.04
CA MET A 303 18.79 5.75 -2.75
C MET A 303 20.31 5.62 -2.87
N SER A 304 20.82 5.35 -4.08
CA SER A 304 22.27 5.32 -4.35
C SER A 304 22.84 6.69 -4.68
N LEU A 305 21.97 7.65 -5.01
CA LEU A 305 22.39 9.03 -5.26
C LEU A 305 22.53 9.80 -3.94
N PRO A 306 23.44 10.78 -3.88
CA PRO A 306 23.60 11.64 -2.71
C PRO A 306 22.41 12.61 -2.48
N THR A 307 21.23 12.25 -2.91
CA THR A 307 20.01 13.08 -2.86
C THR A 307 18.96 12.60 -1.85
N GLU A 308 19.18 11.43 -1.25
CA GLU A 308 18.24 10.86 -0.25
C GLU A 308 18.96 10.56 1.08
N ASN A 309 18.22 10.71 2.17
CA ASN A 309 18.74 10.41 3.51
C ASN A 309 18.80 8.88 3.71
N LYS A 310 19.94 8.36 4.15
CA LYS A 310 20.14 6.93 4.45
C LYS A 310 19.22 6.45 5.58
N SER A 311 18.96 7.30 6.58
CA SER A 311 18.06 7.01 7.69
C SER A 311 16.58 7.19 7.37
N LYS A 312 16.21 7.36 6.07
CA LYS A 312 14.84 7.66 5.67
C LYS A 312 13.85 6.57 6.10
N VAL A 313 14.22 5.31 5.97
CA VAL A 313 13.34 4.18 6.33
C VAL A 313 13.12 4.16 7.84
N ASP A 314 14.18 4.30 8.62
CA ASP A 314 14.12 4.31 10.08
C ASP A 314 13.28 5.49 10.59
N ASN A 315 13.45 6.67 9.99
CA ASN A 315 12.65 7.85 10.32
C ASN A 315 11.16 7.67 10.00
N ILE A 316 10.84 7.01 8.87
CA ILE A 316 9.45 6.68 8.52
C ILE A 316 8.84 5.78 9.58
N VAL A 317 9.56 4.77 10.03
CA VAL A 317 9.04 3.79 10.99
C VAL A 317 8.91 4.41 12.38
N LYS A 318 9.98 5.00 12.92
CA LYS A 318 10.01 5.59 14.26
C LYS A 318 8.92 6.62 14.49
N ASN A 319 8.72 7.52 13.53
CA ASN A 319 7.72 8.57 13.64
C ASN A 319 6.28 8.09 13.36
N ASN A 320 6.08 6.83 12.92
CA ASN A 320 4.78 6.32 12.55
C ASN A 320 4.46 4.92 13.14
N MET A 321 5.11 4.54 14.25
CA MET A 321 4.91 3.23 14.91
C MET A 321 3.44 2.90 15.13
N VAL A 322 2.66 3.85 15.66
CA VAL A 322 1.22 3.72 15.89
C VAL A 322 0.45 3.39 14.61
N HIS A 323 0.79 4.05 13.50
CA HIS A 323 0.12 3.82 12.23
C HIS A 323 0.50 2.46 11.63
N PHE A 324 1.76 2.04 11.74
CA PHE A 324 2.20 0.71 11.32
C PHE A 324 1.54 -0.38 12.16
N ARG A 325 1.45 -0.20 13.47
CA ARG A 325 0.78 -1.14 14.38
C ARG A 325 -0.69 -1.32 14.01
N ARG A 326 -1.42 -0.22 13.78
CA ARG A 326 -2.81 -0.27 13.31
C ARG A 326 -2.94 -0.98 11.97
N LEU A 327 -1.95 -0.85 11.09
CA LEU A 327 -1.97 -1.47 9.77
C LEU A 327 -1.68 -2.97 9.82
N TYR A 328 -0.68 -3.39 10.62
CA TYR A 328 -0.14 -4.76 10.58
C TYR A 328 -0.53 -5.65 11.76
N ALA A 329 -0.82 -5.12 12.95
CA ALA A 329 -1.15 -5.97 14.08
C ALA A 329 -2.39 -6.85 13.87
N PRO A 330 -3.46 -6.39 13.19
CA PRO A 330 -4.58 -7.26 12.84
C PRO A 330 -4.16 -8.42 11.92
N LEU A 331 -3.23 -8.18 10.98
CA LEU A 331 -2.72 -9.19 10.06
C LEU A 331 -1.80 -10.20 10.76
N ILE A 332 -0.94 -9.73 11.66
CA ILE A 332 -0.09 -10.59 12.48
C ILE A 332 -0.93 -11.60 13.26
N LYS A 333 -2.04 -11.13 13.87
CA LYS A 333 -2.96 -11.99 14.61
C LYS A 333 -3.67 -13.06 13.77
N THR A 334 -3.74 -12.86 12.44
CA THR A 334 -4.37 -13.84 11.52
C THR A 334 -3.38 -14.86 10.95
N LEU A 335 -2.08 -14.57 10.94
CA LEU A 335 -1.09 -15.48 10.40
C LEU A 335 -0.71 -16.58 11.42
N PRO A 336 -0.66 -17.86 10.98
CA PRO A 336 -0.41 -18.98 11.88
C PRO A 336 1.05 -19.15 12.30
N ASN A 337 1.97 -18.40 11.67
CA ASN A 337 3.41 -18.62 11.82
C ASN A 337 4.15 -17.40 12.41
N VAL A 338 3.43 -16.46 12.96
CA VAL A 338 4.00 -15.32 13.69
C VAL A 338 3.08 -14.93 14.84
N THR A 339 3.66 -14.64 16.00
CA THR A 339 2.92 -14.22 17.20
C THR A 339 3.68 -13.14 17.95
N PHE A 340 2.96 -12.30 18.67
CA PHE A 340 3.56 -11.44 19.70
C PHE A 340 3.97 -12.31 20.89
N THR A 341 5.15 -12.08 21.44
CA THR A 341 5.63 -12.80 22.63
C THR A 341 4.86 -12.41 23.88
N GLU A 342 4.30 -11.20 23.91
CA GLU A 342 3.44 -10.70 24.96
C GLU A 342 1.96 -10.87 24.55
N ASN A 343 1.09 -11.00 25.55
CA ASN A 343 -0.35 -11.12 25.28
C ASN A 343 -0.97 -9.74 24.97
N VAL A 344 -0.64 -9.19 23.79
CA VAL A 344 -1.19 -7.91 23.35
C VAL A 344 -2.62 -8.07 22.83
N ARG A 345 -3.46 -7.08 23.11
CA ARG A 345 -4.86 -7.02 22.65
C ARG A 345 -5.01 -5.88 21.66
N LEU A 346 -5.71 -6.14 20.55
CA LEU A 346 -5.95 -5.13 19.50
C LEU A 346 -6.92 -4.03 19.93
N ASP A 347 -7.70 -4.27 20.96
CA ASP A 347 -8.64 -3.32 21.60
C ASP A 347 -8.00 -2.52 22.76
N ASP A 348 -6.76 -2.84 23.13
CA ASP A 348 -5.99 -2.07 24.11
C ASP A 348 -5.46 -0.78 23.47
N GLU A 349 -6.19 0.30 23.70
CA GLU A 349 -5.81 1.63 23.17
C GLU A 349 -4.46 2.11 23.71
N ASP A 350 -4.11 1.78 24.96
CA ASP A 350 -2.86 2.23 25.58
C ASP A 350 -1.66 1.61 24.85
N TRP A 351 -1.72 0.32 24.50
CA TRP A 351 -0.69 -0.31 23.69
C TRP A 351 -0.73 0.18 22.23
N VAL A 352 -1.91 0.20 21.61
CA VAL A 352 -2.04 0.57 20.18
C VAL A 352 -1.54 1.98 19.92
N LEU A 353 -1.80 2.93 20.84
CA LEU A 353 -1.46 4.35 20.69
C LEU A 353 -0.08 4.73 21.23
N ASN A 354 0.60 3.81 21.91
CA ASN A 354 1.91 4.10 22.49
C ASN A 354 3.00 4.14 21.41
N PRO A 355 3.57 5.30 21.08
CA PRO A 355 4.62 5.42 20.05
C PRO A 355 5.95 4.80 20.51
N LEU A 356 6.16 4.60 21.81
CA LEU A 356 7.39 4.05 22.38
C LEU A 356 7.33 2.53 22.54
N ALA A 357 6.13 1.93 22.43
CA ALA A 357 6.02 0.47 22.51
C ALA A 357 6.72 -0.16 21.29
N ASN A 358 7.54 -1.16 21.56
CA ASN A 358 8.28 -1.94 20.56
C ASN A 358 8.24 -3.41 20.95
N THR A 359 7.07 -4.02 20.78
CA THR A 359 6.79 -5.38 21.24
C THR A 359 7.61 -6.40 20.44
N LYS A 360 8.09 -7.44 21.13
CA LYS A 360 8.79 -8.55 20.51
C LYS A 360 7.82 -9.51 19.84
N LEU A 361 8.28 -10.07 18.72
CA LEU A 361 7.57 -11.07 17.94
C LEU A 361 8.45 -12.31 17.76
N GLU A 362 7.80 -13.45 17.67
CA GLU A 362 8.42 -14.72 17.34
C GLU A 362 7.75 -15.30 16.11
N GLN A 363 8.56 -15.85 15.17
CA GLN A 363 8.07 -16.58 14.01
C GLN A 363 8.41 -18.06 14.09
N ASP A 364 7.45 -18.89 13.66
CA ASP A 364 7.65 -20.32 13.51
C ASP A 364 8.52 -20.61 12.29
N MET A 365 9.61 -21.31 12.51
CA MET A 365 10.58 -21.66 11.46
C MET A 365 10.26 -23.00 10.78
N ASP A 366 9.10 -23.60 11.07
CA ASP A 366 8.68 -24.86 10.42
C ASP A 366 8.75 -24.73 8.89
N PRO A 367 9.46 -25.65 8.20
CA PRO A 367 9.61 -25.64 6.75
C PRO A 367 8.29 -25.69 5.98
N VAL A 368 7.28 -26.39 6.50
CA VAL A 368 5.97 -26.48 5.84
C VAL A 368 5.26 -25.14 5.88
N LYS A 369 5.19 -24.51 7.06
CA LYS A 369 4.56 -23.20 7.24
C LYS A 369 5.29 -22.13 6.43
N ARG A 370 6.61 -22.15 6.42
CA ARG A 370 7.42 -21.21 5.64
C ARG A 370 7.30 -21.46 4.13
N GLY A 371 7.23 -22.72 3.68
CA GLY A 371 6.93 -23.08 2.30
C GLY A 371 5.57 -22.55 1.84
N ASN A 372 4.55 -22.65 2.70
CA ASN A 372 3.24 -22.07 2.43
C ASN A 372 3.30 -20.53 2.29
N MET A 373 4.16 -19.84 3.07
CA MET A 373 4.38 -18.39 2.86
C MET A 373 4.99 -18.12 1.49
N VAL A 374 6.01 -18.88 1.06
CA VAL A 374 6.64 -18.73 -0.26
C VAL A 374 5.61 -18.94 -1.37
N ARG A 375 4.75 -19.95 -1.25
CA ARG A 375 3.68 -20.25 -2.22
C ARG A 375 2.67 -19.10 -2.36
N ARG A 376 2.36 -18.42 -1.26
CA ARG A 376 1.38 -17.32 -1.20
C ARG A 376 1.97 -15.95 -1.49
N LEU A 377 3.22 -15.87 -1.98
CA LEU A 377 3.79 -14.60 -2.45
C LEU A 377 3.15 -14.17 -3.77
N PRO A 378 3.10 -12.85 -4.07
CA PRO A 378 2.54 -12.33 -5.31
C PRO A 378 3.17 -12.98 -6.55
N SER A 379 2.35 -13.32 -7.54
CA SER A 379 2.70 -14.23 -8.64
C SER A 379 3.97 -13.82 -9.41
N LYS A 380 4.10 -12.56 -9.80
CA LYS A 380 5.28 -12.06 -10.52
C LYS A 380 6.54 -12.08 -9.66
N PHE A 381 6.40 -11.69 -8.39
CA PHE A 381 7.51 -11.72 -7.44
C PHE A 381 7.94 -13.16 -7.14
N ARG A 382 6.98 -14.06 -6.91
CA ARG A 382 7.20 -15.50 -6.70
C ARG A 382 7.90 -16.14 -7.90
N SER A 383 7.46 -15.87 -9.13
CA SER A 383 8.12 -16.37 -10.34
C SER A 383 9.58 -15.92 -10.43
N ARG A 384 9.89 -14.65 -10.13
CA ARG A 384 11.29 -14.17 -10.10
C ARG A 384 12.12 -14.89 -9.04
N LEU A 385 11.52 -15.18 -7.88
CA LEU A 385 12.17 -15.93 -6.80
C LEU A 385 12.48 -17.36 -7.24
N TYR A 386 11.52 -18.03 -7.87
CA TYR A 386 11.69 -19.40 -8.40
C TYR A 386 12.76 -19.46 -9.47
N PHE A 387 12.76 -18.55 -10.44
CA PHE A 387 13.83 -18.49 -11.46
C PHE A 387 15.20 -18.27 -10.85
N ARG A 388 15.28 -17.54 -9.75
CA ARG A 388 16.55 -17.32 -9.07
C ARG A 388 17.04 -18.61 -8.41
N TYR A 389 16.14 -19.32 -7.74
CA TYR A 389 16.46 -20.62 -7.13
C TYR A 389 16.73 -21.71 -8.14
N GLN A 390 16.07 -21.73 -9.30
CA GLN A 390 16.43 -22.59 -10.40
C GLN A 390 17.91 -22.48 -10.75
N LYS A 391 18.41 -21.24 -10.88
CA LYS A 391 19.82 -20.98 -11.20
C LYS A 391 20.77 -21.38 -10.07
N ASN A 392 20.41 -21.07 -8.84
CA ASN A 392 21.24 -21.35 -7.67
C ASN A 392 21.37 -22.87 -7.40
N LEU A 393 20.30 -23.62 -7.62
CA LEU A 393 20.24 -25.06 -7.40
C LEU A 393 20.55 -25.87 -8.66
N SER A 394 20.88 -25.21 -9.79
CA SER A 394 21.16 -25.83 -11.08
C SER A 394 20.08 -26.83 -11.53
N ILE A 395 18.80 -26.52 -11.27
CA ILE A 395 17.67 -27.39 -11.61
C ILE A 395 17.52 -27.41 -13.13
N PRO A 396 17.43 -28.60 -13.78
CA PRO A 396 17.21 -28.76 -15.22
C PRO A 396 15.93 -28.02 -15.66
N LYS A 397 15.94 -27.46 -16.88
CA LYS A 397 14.80 -26.67 -17.39
C LYS A 397 13.49 -27.44 -17.45
N GLU A 398 13.56 -28.74 -17.80
CA GLU A 398 12.38 -29.60 -17.90
C GLU A 398 11.74 -29.85 -16.54
N GLU A 399 12.56 -30.18 -15.55
CA GLU A 399 12.13 -30.38 -14.16
C GLU A 399 11.56 -29.06 -13.60
N PHE A 400 12.25 -27.95 -13.81
CA PHE A 400 11.76 -26.63 -13.41
C PHE A 400 10.44 -26.25 -14.08
N SER A 401 10.27 -26.56 -15.38
CA SER A 401 9.01 -26.31 -16.08
C SER A 401 7.86 -27.14 -15.50
N ARG A 402 8.12 -28.38 -15.08
CA ARG A 402 7.15 -29.20 -14.39
C ARG A 402 6.78 -28.60 -13.02
N MET A 403 7.79 -28.24 -12.22
CA MET A 403 7.58 -27.55 -10.93
C MET A 403 6.80 -26.24 -11.09
N MET A 404 7.09 -25.47 -12.13
CA MET A 404 6.38 -24.23 -12.42
C MET A 404 4.92 -24.46 -12.84
N LYS A 405 4.64 -25.52 -13.59
CA LYS A 405 3.25 -25.92 -13.91
C LYS A 405 2.49 -26.36 -12.65
N GLU A 406 3.13 -27.13 -11.79
CA GLU A 406 2.55 -27.54 -10.50
C GLU A 406 2.36 -26.35 -9.56
N ALA A 407 3.21 -25.31 -9.67
CA ALA A 407 3.16 -24.09 -8.91
C ALA A 407 2.34 -22.97 -9.59
N SER A 408 1.95 -23.14 -10.85
CA SER A 408 1.06 -22.16 -11.49
C SER A 408 -0.35 -22.33 -10.92
N ASP A 409 -0.96 -21.18 -10.62
CA ASP A 409 -2.39 -21.12 -10.42
C ASP A 409 -2.98 -21.25 -11.84
N GLU A 410 -3.50 -22.41 -12.22
CA GLU A 410 -4.16 -22.58 -13.52
C GLU A 410 -5.31 -21.59 -13.58
N GLU A 411 -5.34 -20.74 -14.62
CA GLU A 411 -6.47 -19.90 -14.94
C GLU A 411 -7.69 -20.83 -15.17
N GLY A 412 -8.61 -20.84 -14.22
CA GLY A 412 -9.82 -21.67 -14.26
C GLY A 412 -9.84 -22.90 -13.34
N ALA A 413 -8.78 -23.19 -12.58
CA ALA A 413 -8.85 -24.22 -11.56
C ALA A 413 -9.68 -23.77 -10.36
N SER A 414 -10.73 -24.53 -10.04
CA SER A 414 -11.65 -24.26 -8.91
C SER A 414 -10.99 -24.42 -7.53
N VAL A 415 -9.76 -24.89 -7.46
CA VAL A 415 -9.00 -25.10 -6.22
C VAL A 415 -7.58 -24.57 -6.41
N GLN A 416 -7.29 -23.43 -5.83
CA GLN A 416 -5.90 -22.94 -5.75
C GLN A 416 -5.15 -23.77 -4.72
N ARG A 417 -3.92 -24.23 -5.09
CA ARG A 417 -3.05 -24.93 -4.14
C ARG A 417 -2.42 -23.90 -3.19
N HIS A 418 -2.97 -23.81 -1.97
CA HIS A 418 -2.45 -22.94 -0.92
C HIS A 418 -1.31 -23.55 -0.12
N ILE A 419 -1.05 -24.84 -0.32
CA ILE A 419 -0.02 -25.60 0.37
C ILE A 419 1.22 -25.61 -0.52
N GLY A 420 2.34 -25.12 0.02
CA GLY A 420 3.63 -25.15 -0.65
C GLY A 420 4.08 -26.58 -0.93
N GLY A 421 4.54 -26.82 -2.16
CA GLY A 421 5.15 -28.07 -2.57
C GLY A 421 6.57 -28.25 -2.03
N GLU A 422 7.25 -29.30 -2.50
CA GLU A 422 8.62 -29.60 -2.09
C GLU A 422 9.59 -28.47 -2.44
N PHE A 423 9.41 -27.82 -3.60
CA PHE A 423 10.27 -26.74 -4.05
C PHE A 423 10.18 -25.50 -3.14
N GLU A 424 8.97 -25.10 -2.73
CA GLU A 424 8.78 -24.00 -1.80
C GLU A 424 9.35 -24.32 -0.41
N ARG A 425 9.21 -25.57 0.05
CA ARG A 425 9.83 -26.00 1.31
C ARG A 425 11.36 -25.96 1.22
N ARG A 426 11.94 -26.40 0.09
CA ARG A 426 13.38 -26.34 -0.16
C ARG A 426 13.89 -24.90 -0.17
N ILE A 427 13.13 -23.95 -0.76
CA ILE A 427 13.44 -22.52 -0.68
C ILE A 427 13.38 -22.03 0.78
N ALA A 428 12.38 -22.45 1.52
CA ALA A 428 12.16 -22.02 2.90
C ALA A 428 13.18 -22.57 3.91
N THR A 429 13.81 -23.70 3.58
CA THR A 429 14.85 -24.37 4.39
C THR A 429 16.27 -23.98 4.00
N ASP A 430 16.45 -23.13 2.99
CA ASP A 430 17.77 -22.63 2.61
C ASP A 430 18.44 -21.89 3.79
N ASP A 431 19.78 -21.83 3.78
CA ASP A 431 20.51 -21.06 4.79
C ASP A 431 19.89 -19.65 4.95
N PRO A 432 19.55 -19.22 6.18
CA PRO A 432 18.88 -17.94 6.40
C PRO A 432 19.61 -16.74 5.81
N LYS A 433 20.96 -16.79 5.71
CA LYS A 433 21.75 -15.73 5.08
C LYS A 433 21.58 -15.73 3.57
N GLN A 434 21.59 -16.93 2.94
CA GLN A 434 21.40 -17.10 1.50
C GLN A 434 19.97 -16.71 1.09
N LEU A 435 18.96 -17.23 1.79
CA LEU A 435 17.56 -16.87 1.55
C LEU A 435 17.36 -15.35 1.59
N ARG A 436 17.86 -14.70 2.64
CA ARG A 436 17.79 -13.24 2.79
C ARG A 436 18.46 -12.51 1.62
N GLN A 437 19.62 -12.97 1.16
CA GLN A 437 20.33 -12.38 0.02
C GLN A 437 19.55 -12.55 -1.28
N VAL A 438 18.99 -13.75 -1.52
CA VAL A 438 18.20 -14.05 -2.72
C VAL A 438 16.92 -13.21 -2.74
N VAL A 439 16.16 -13.18 -1.65
CA VAL A 439 14.93 -12.37 -1.53
C VAL A 439 15.25 -10.88 -1.76
N ARG A 440 16.28 -10.33 -1.11
CA ARG A 440 16.72 -8.95 -1.32
C ARG A 440 17.11 -8.66 -2.76
N ARG A 441 17.75 -9.60 -3.44
CA ARG A 441 18.12 -9.46 -4.86
C ARG A 441 16.89 -9.44 -5.76
N VAL A 442 15.90 -10.28 -5.49
CA VAL A 442 14.64 -10.30 -6.23
C VAL A 442 13.87 -9.00 -6.02
N ILE A 443 13.78 -8.50 -4.78
CA ILE A 443 13.18 -7.19 -4.48
C ILE A 443 13.89 -6.10 -5.29
N ARG A 444 15.22 -6.07 -5.25
CA ARG A 444 16.01 -5.07 -5.99
C ARG A 444 15.73 -5.11 -7.49
N GLN A 445 15.68 -6.29 -8.09
CA GLN A 445 15.36 -6.45 -9.51
C GLN A 445 13.94 -5.98 -9.85
N THR A 446 12.98 -6.25 -8.95
CA THR A 446 11.58 -5.82 -9.13
C THR A 446 11.43 -4.30 -9.09
N VAL A 447 12.14 -3.63 -8.19
CA VAL A 447 12.01 -2.17 -7.97
C VAL A 447 12.84 -1.34 -8.95
N ASN A 448 14.03 -1.82 -9.32
CA ASN A 448 15.04 -1.01 -10.01
C ASN A 448 14.53 -0.42 -11.33
N TRP A 449 14.14 -1.25 -12.28
CA TRP A 449 13.76 -0.79 -13.60
C TRP A 449 12.53 0.13 -13.61
N PRO A 450 11.40 -0.24 -12.99
CA PRO A 450 10.24 0.65 -12.94
C PRO A 450 10.53 2.00 -12.27
N SER A 451 11.33 2.01 -11.20
CA SER A 451 11.71 3.24 -10.49
C SER A 451 12.63 4.13 -11.34
N THR A 452 13.58 3.52 -12.05
CA THR A 452 14.48 4.24 -12.96
C THR A 452 13.70 4.91 -14.09
N VAL A 453 12.89 4.14 -14.79
CA VAL A 453 12.06 4.67 -15.91
C VAL A 453 11.11 5.74 -15.42
N THR A 454 10.46 5.55 -14.28
CA THR A 454 9.54 6.54 -13.71
C THR A 454 10.28 7.82 -13.28
N SER A 455 11.52 7.71 -12.80
CA SER A 455 12.33 8.88 -12.44
C SER A 455 12.78 9.66 -13.67
N LEU A 456 13.27 8.99 -14.72
CA LEU A 456 13.63 9.61 -16.00
C LEU A 456 12.43 10.27 -16.66
N LYS A 457 11.29 9.56 -16.72
CA LYS A 457 10.03 10.09 -17.19
C LYS A 457 9.62 11.35 -16.42
N GLY A 458 9.78 11.34 -15.10
CA GLY A 458 9.46 12.48 -14.24
C GLY A 458 10.23 13.75 -14.59
N LEU A 459 11.47 13.65 -15.07
CA LEU A 459 12.25 14.79 -15.54
C LEU A 459 11.63 15.41 -16.80
N ALA A 460 11.20 14.58 -17.74
CA ALA A 460 10.57 15.03 -18.98
C ALA A 460 9.15 15.58 -18.75
N THR A 461 8.35 14.92 -17.90
CA THR A 461 6.95 15.27 -17.66
C THR A 461 6.77 16.46 -16.72
N GLY A 462 7.74 16.74 -15.84
CA GLY A 462 7.71 17.87 -14.92
C GLY A 462 7.94 19.24 -15.58
N GLY A 463 8.57 19.27 -16.77
CA GLY A 463 9.03 20.50 -17.43
C GLY A 463 10.33 21.03 -16.83
N TRP A 464 11.10 21.79 -17.62
CA TRP A 464 12.46 22.21 -17.25
C TRP A 464 12.52 23.02 -15.94
N GLY A 465 11.64 23.99 -15.76
CA GLY A 465 11.67 24.85 -14.56
C GLY A 465 11.38 24.10 -13.26
N ARG A 466 10.35 23.23 -13.26
CA ARG A 466 9.99 22.39 -12.10
C ARG A 466 11.05 21.32 -11.83
N THR A 467 11.64 20.78 -12.88
CA THR A 467 12.73 19.79 -12.78
C THR A 467 13.98 20.39 -12.17
N LEU A 468 14.40 21.59 -12.59
CA LEU A 468 15.54 22.32 -12.00
C LEU A 468 15.29 22.65 -10.53
N ARG A 469 14.09 23.14 -10.18
CA ARG A 469 13.68 23.37 -8.79
C ARG A 469 13.78 22.09 -7.97
N TYR A 470 13.25 20.97 -8.48
CA TYR A 470 13.33 19.67 -7.81
C TYR A 470 14.77 19.21 -7.56
N LEU A 471 15.65 19.32 -8.54
CA LEU A 471 17.06 18.93 -8.42
C LEU A 471 17.78 19.82 -7.41
N ARG A 472 17.53 21.14 -7.43
CA ARG A 472 18.11 22.08 -6.48
C ARG A 472 17.68 21.79 -5.04
N GLU A 473 16.38 21.61 -4.78
CA GLU A 473 15.88 21.28 -3.44
C GLU A 473 16.45 19.94 -2.92
N LYS A 474 16.60 18.95 -3.80
CA LYS A 474 17.22 17.67 -3.46
C LYS A 474 18.68 17.81 -3.10
N PHE A 475 19.43 18.59 -3.87
CA PHE A 475 20.84 18.86 -3.61
C PHE A 475 21.05 19.62 -2.29
N GLU A 476 20.23 20.62 -2.01
CA GLU A 476 20.25 21.36 -0.74
C GLU A 476 19.98 20.45 0.47
N LYS A 477 18.99 19.55 0.37
CA LYS A 477 18.70 18.56 1.43
C LYS A 477 19.88 17.60 1.65
N TRP A 478 20.50 17.16 0.58
CA TRP A 478 21.67 16.29 0.67
C TRP A 478 22.87 16.99 1.33
N SER A 479 23.15 18.22 0.92
CA SER A 479 24.27 18.98 1.49
C SER A 479 24.09 19.21 3.00
N LYS A 480 22.85 19.54 3.44
CA LYS A 480 22.49 19.67 4.85
C LYS A 480 22.64 18.32 5.61
N GLY A 481 22.17 17.23 5.05
CA GLY A 481 22.30 15.89 5.65
C GLY A 481 23.74 15.45 5.80
N ARG A 482 24.60 15.75 4.81
CA ARG A 482 26.04 15.44 4.87
C ARG A 482 26.78 16.29 5.91
N ALA A 483 26.37 17.54 6.07
CA ALA A 483 26.94 18.41 7.10
C ALA A 483 26.60 17.90 8.51
N GLN A 484 25.35 17.46 8.73
CA GLN A 484 24.92 16.87 10.00
C GLN A 484 25.62 15.53 10.29
N GLU A 485 25.83 14.68 9.29
CA GLU A 485 26.57 13.42 9.47
C GLU A 485 28.05 13.66 9.82
N LYS A 486 28.66 14.66 9.20
CA LYS A 486 30.04 15.07 9.55
C LYS A 486 30.11 15.62 10.98
N ALA A 487 29.15 16.48 11.37
CA ALA A 487 29.10 17.03 12.72
C ALA A 487 28.90 15.95 13.80
N LYS A 488 28.05 14.94 13.52
CA LYS A 488 27.87 13.79 14.42
C LYS A 488 29.13 12.93 14.54
N LYS A 489 29.87 12.73 13.46
CA LYS A 489 31.12 11.96 13.47
C LYS A 489 32.24 12.70 14.20
N SER A 490 32.34 14.03 14.05
CA SER A 490 33.33 14.83 14.81
C SER A 490 33.03 14.83 16.30
N ALA A 491 31.76 15.02 16.69
CA ALA A 491 31.33 14.95 18.09
C ALA A 491 31.57 13.56 18.72
N ALA A 492 31.32 12.47 17.98
CA ALA A 492 31.62 11.12 18.45
C ALA A 492 33.13 10.88 18.62
N SER A 493 33.96 11.38 17.70
CA SER A 493 35.43 11.26 17.81
C SER A 493 36.03 12.13 18.94
N GLU A 494 35.38 13.25 19.27
CA GLU A 494 35.78 14.09 20.42
C GLU A 494 35.43 13.42 21.74
N SER A 495 34.24 12.82 21.84
CA SER A 495 33.79 12.08 23.04
C SER A 495 34.62 10.79 23.29
N GLU A 496 35.12 10.14 22.24
CA GLU A 496 36.05 9.01 22.40
C GLU A 496 37.46 9.45 22.87
N LYS A 497 37.92 10.62 22.43
CA LYS A 497 39.21 11.19 22.89
C LYS A 497 39.15 11.66 24.34
N GLU A 498 38.03 12.26 24.79
CA GLU A 498 37.84 12.63 26.20
C GLU A 498 37.71 11.43 27.15
N LYS A 499 37.31 10.26 26.66
CA LYS A 499 37.24 9.01 27.47
C LYS A 499 38.56 8.23 27.52
N SER A 500 39.53 8.57 26.69
CA SER A 500 40.84 7.89 26.59
C SER A 500 42.01 8.72 27.12
N GLY A 501 41.77 9.93 27.61
CA GLY A 501 42.70 10.78 28.33
C GLY A 501 42.31 10.92 29.81
#